data_5da522cfbd3c6bd392ca3a957acc7d35
#
_entry.id   5da522cfbd3c6bd392ca3a957acc7d35
#
_cell.length_a   1.000
_cell.length_b   1.000
_cell.length_c   1.000
_cell.angle_alpha   90.00
_cell.angle_beta   90.00
_cell.angle_gamma   90.00
#
_symmetry.space_group_name_H-M   'P 1'
#
loop_
_entity.id
_entity.type
_entity.pdbx_description
1 polymer ?
#
loop_
_entity_poly.entity_id
_entity_poly.type
_entity_poly.pdbx_seq_one_letter_code
_entity_poly.pdbx_strand_id
1 'polypeptide(L)'
;MDQNVISWVEIPVVAMDRAKEFYESVFKFEIEVQQFNELLMGWFPYADGKAGASGSLVQYKDGYVPSDSRGPVVYFACEDVQEVLDKVEDAGGQIVKPKTLINEAIGFMGVFLDSEGNRIALHSTQ
;
A
#
# COMPACT_ATOMS: atom_id res chain seq x y z
N MET A 1 15.55 5.45 21.31
CA MET A 1 14.51 4.51 20.81
C MET A 1 15.19 3.35 20.13
N ASP A 2 14.87 2.13 20.53
CA ASP A 2 15.56 0.94 20.04
C ASP A 2 14.96 0.35 18.79
N GLN A 3 13.81 0.87 18.34
CA GLN A 3 13.10 0.37 17.17
C GLN A 3 12.28 1.47 16.52
N ASN A 4 11.90 1.26 15.29
CA ASN A 4 10.96 2.16 14.63
C ASN A 4 9.60 2.07 15.31
N VAL A 5 8.91 3.20 15.42
CA VAL A 5 7.68 3.25 16.23
C VAL A 5 6.49 2.58 15.55
N ILE A 6 6.51 2.44 14.22
CA ILE A 6 5.41 1.78 13.50
C ILE A 6 5.74 0.31 13.36
N SER A 7 4.87 -0.56 13.90
CA SER A 7 5.07 -2.00 13.84
C SER A 7 4.17 -2.70 12.82
N TRP A 8 3.03 -2.12 12.48
CA TRP A 8 2.04 -2.75 11.62
C TRP A 8 1.13 -1.69 11.01
N VAL A 9 0.68 -1.92 9.78
CA VAL A 9 -0.24 -1.03 9.08
C VAL A 9 -1.42 -1.85 8.58
N GLU A 10 -2.62 -1.30 8.68
CA GLU A 10 -3.83 -1.90 8.11
C GLU A 10 -4.47 -0.94 7.12
N ILE A 11 -4.76 -1.44 5.93
CA ILE A 11 -5.38 -0.67 4.85
C ILE A 11 -6.78 -1.23 4.62
N PRO A 12 -7.84 -0.44 4.79
CA PRO A 12 -9.20 -0.93 4.60
C PRO A 12 -9.49 -1.22 3.14
N VAL A 13 -10.20 -2.31 2.87
CA VAL A 13 -10.65 -2.65 1.53
C VAL A 13 -12.11 -3.07 1.57
N VAL A 14 -12.81 -2.91 0.45
CA VAL A 14 -14.21 -3.32 0.32
C VAL A 14 -14.31 -4.73 -0.24
N ALA A 15 -13.45 -5.08 -1.20
CA ALA A 15 -13.46 -6.39 -1.83
C ALA A 15 -12.04 -6.96 -1.82
N MET A 16 -11.80 -7.92 -0.93
CA MET A 16 -10.45 -8.51 -0.75
C MET A 16 -9.90 -9.10 -2.04
N ASP A 17 -10.71 -9.83 -2.81
CA ASP A 17 -10.21 -10.44 -4.05
C ASP A 17 -9.70 -9.39 -5.03
N ARG A 18 -10.45 -8.32 -5.20
CA ARG A 18 -10.08 -7.24 -6.09
C ARG A 18 -8.84 -6.50 -5.59
N ALA A 19 -8.79 -6.21 -4.29
CA ALA A 19 -7.66 -5.50 -3.69
C ALA A 19 -6.39 -6.34 -3.77
N LYS A 20 -6.48 -7.64 -3.47
CA LYS A 20 -5.35 -8.56 -3.57
C LYS A 20 -4.77 -8.55 -4.99
N GLU A 21 -5.63 -8.70 -5.99
CA GLU A 21 -5.19 -8.68 -7.39
C GLU A 21 -4.51 -7.37 -7.75
N PHE A 22 -5.07 -6.26 -7.30
CA PHE A 22 -4.48 -4.94 -7.57
C PHE A 22 -3.07 -4.84 -6.98
N TYR A 23 -2.92 -5.11 -5.69
CA TYR A 23 -1.63 -4.95 -5.02
C TYR A 23 -0.58 -5.93 -5.53
N GLU A 24 -0.97 -7.16 -5.83
CA GLU A 24 -0.04 -8.13 -6.42
C GLU A 24 0.42 -7.71 -7.80
N SER A 25 -0.43 -7.04 -8.57
CA SER A 25 -0.09 -6.57 -9.91
C SER A 25 0.89 -5.40 -9.86
N VAL A 26 0.65 -4.42 -8.99
CA VAL A 26 1.47 -3.19 -9.00
C VAL A 26 2.78 -3.35 -8.25
N PHE A 27 2.86 -4.21 -7.23
CA PHE A 27 4.05 -4.39 -6.40
C PHE A 27 4.79 -5.70 -6.64
N LYS A 28 4.24 -6.61 -7.41
CA LYS A 28 4.87 -7.89 -7.73
C LYS A 28 5.24 -8.72 -6.51
N PHE A 29 4.37 -8.73 -5.51
CA PHE A 29 4.51 -9.61 -4.36
C PHE A 29 3.24 -10.45 -4.21
N GLU A 30 3.24 -11.38 -3.27
CA GLU A 30 2.09 -12.23 -3.00
C GLU A 30 1.45 -11.84 -1.67
N ILE A 31 0.13 -11.85 -1.64
CA ILE A 31 -0.66 -11.57 -0.43
C ILE A 31 -1.30 -12.84 0.05
N GLU A 32 -1.12 -13.15 1.33
CA GLU A 32 -1.71 -14.32 1.97
C GLU A 32 -2.99 -13.92 2.69
N VAL A 33 -4.12 -14.49 2.27
CA VAL A 33 -5.42 -14.16 2.85
C VAL A 33 -5.73 -15.09 4.02
N GLN A 34 -6.09 -14.50 5.15
CA GLN A 34 -6.49 -15.20 6.36
C GLN A 34 -7.87 -14.72 6.77
N GLN A 35 -8.68 -15.63 7.28
CA GLN A 35 -10.00 -15.28 7.78
C GLN A 35 -10.08 -15.48 9.29
N PHE A 36 -10.50 -14.43 9.99
CA PHE A 36 -10.70 -14.43 11.42
C PHE A 36 -12.15 -14.04 11.70
N ASN A 37 -13.05 -15.03 11.77
CA ASN A 37 -14.49 -14.81 11.88
C ASN A 37 -15.02 -13.96 10.72
N GLU A 38 -15.51 -12.76 10.97
CA GLU A 38 -16.04 -11.88 9.92
C GLU A 38 -14.97 -11.01 9.26
N LEU A 39 -13.74 -11.05 9.76
CA LEU A 39 -12.67 -10.19 9.31
C LEU A 39 -11.76 -10.95 8.35
N LEU A 40 -11.55 -10.40 7.15
CA LEU A 40 -10.59 -10.93 6.19
C LEU A 40 -9.34 -10.05 6.21
N MET A 41 -8.18 -10.68 6.32
CA MET A 41 -6.90 -9.98 6.23
C MET A 41 -6.09 -10.52 5.07
N GLY A 42 -5.53 -9.62 4.27
CA GLY A 42 -4.57 -9.98 3.23
C GLY A 42 -3.20 -9.48 3.65
N TRP A 43 -2.35 -10.38 4.11
CA TRP A 43 -1.04 -10.03 4.67
C TRP A 43 -0.03 -9.74 3.58
N PHE A 44 0.64 -8.60 3.70
CA PHE A 44 1.81 -8.29 2.88
C PHE A 44 2.98 -9.19 3.30
N PRO A 45 3.95 -9.43 2.40
CA PRO A 45 5.15 -10.17 2.79
C PRO A 45 5.89 -9.45 3.92
N TYR A 46 6.53 -10.23 4.76
CA TYR A 46 7.32 -9.70 5.87
C TYR A 46 8.78 -10.13 5.71
N ALA A 47 9.67 -9.15 5.77
CA ALA A 47 11.12 -9.40 5.69
C ALA A 47 11.73 -9.17 7.07
N ASP A 48 11.96 -10.26 7.81
CA ASP A 48 12.51 -10.20 9.16
C ASP A 48 13.89 -9.54 9.16
N GLY A 49 14.13 -8.69 10.14
CA GLY A 49 15.40 -8.00 10.29
C GLY A 49 15.64 -6.86 9.33
N LYS A 50 14.66 -6.51 8.49
CA LYS A 50 14.77 -5.37 7.58
C LYS A 50 14.07 -4.15 8.16
N ALA A 51 14.44 -2.97 7.66
CA ALA A 51 13.82 -1.73 8.07
C ALA A 51 12.38 -1.65 7.58
N GLY A 52 11.57 -0.84 8.26
CA GLY A 52 10.18 -0.62 7.89
C GLY A 52 9.24 -1.56 8.61
N ALA A 53 7.96 -1.40 8.33
CA ALA A 53 6.89 -2.22 8.87
C ALA A 53 6.22 -2.99 7.74
N SER A 54 5.59 -4.11 8.07
CA SER A 54 4.68 -4.75 7.16
C SER A 54 3.24 -4.43 7.57
N GLY A 55 2.28 -5.10 7.00
CA GLY A 55 0.88 -4.83 7.30
C GLY A 55 -0.03 -5.73 6.50
N SER A 56 -1.28 -5.31 6.41
CA SER A 56 -2.29 -6.08 5.70
C SER A 56 -3.36 -5.18 5.09
N LEU A 57 -4.03 -5.72 4.08
CA LEU A 57 -5.34 -5.25 3.67
C LEU A 57 -6.35 -5.85 4.65
N VAL A 58 -7.41 -5.11 4.98
CA VAL A 58 -8.44 -5.61 5.90
C VAL A 58 -9.82 -5.33 5.33
N GLN A 59 -10.61 -6.39 5.18
CA GLN A 59 -12.01 -6.28 4.79
C GLN A 59 -12.89 -6.56 6.02
N TYR A 60 -13.55 -5.52 6.51
CA TYR A 60 -14.49 -5.63 7.62
C TYR A 60 -15.41 -4.42 7.58
N LYS A 61 -16.63 -4.61 7.13
CA LYS A 61 -17.54 -3.51 6.82
C LYS A 61 -17.88 -2.61 8.02
N ASP A 62 -17.77 -3.13 9.22
CA ASP A 62 -18.18 -2.40 10.43
C ASP A 62 -17.06 -1.57 11.06
N GLY A 63 -15.93 -1.42 10.42
CA GLY A 63 -14.85 -0.64 11.01
C GLY A 63 -13.72 -0.26 10.08
N TYR A 64 -13.71 -0.78 8.87
CA TYR A 64 -12.63 -0.53 7.91
C TYR A 64 -13.23 0.05 6.63
N VAL A 65 -13.16 1.36 6.50
CA VAL A 65 -13.76 2.10 5.37
C VAL A 65 -12.66 2.79 4.57
N PRO A 66 -12.49 2.48 3.27
CA PRO A 66 -11.51 3.16 2.45
C PRO A 66 -11.78 4.66 2.34
N SER A 67 -10.75 5.44 2.14
CA SER A 67 -10.87 6.89 1.94
C SER A 67 -9.76 7.39 1.02
N ASP A 68 -10.11 8.31 0.13
CA ASP A 68 -9.17 8.96 -0.76
C ASP A 68 -8.57 10.25 -0.18
N SER A 69 -9.03 10.69 0.98
CA SER A 69 -8.67 12.01 1.50
C SER A 69 -8.50 12.07 3.01
N ARG A 70 -8.95 11.07 3.75
CA ARG A 70 -8.96 11.10 5.22
C ARG A 70 -8.05 10.05 5.80
N GLY A 71 -7.54 10.34 6.99
CA GLY A 71 -6.67 9.43 7.73
C GLY A 71 -5.22 9.51 7.28
N PRO A 72 -4.38 8.63 7.80
CA PRO A 72 -2.95 8.61 7.46
C PRO A 72 -2.71 8.28 5.99
N VAL A 73 -1.56 8.69 5.50
CA VAL A 73 -1.08 8.27 4.18
C VAL A 73 0.02 7.25 4.40
N VAL A 74 -0.11 6.09 3.76
CA VAL A 74 0.87 5.02 3.86
C VAL A 74 1.80 5.11 2.66
N TYR A 75 3.11 5.13 2.91
CA TYR A 75 4.13 5.12 1.87
C TYR A 75 4.67 3.71 1.71
N PHE A 76 4.60 3.19 0.50
CA PHE A 76 5.25 1.92 0.15
C PHE A 76 6.62 2.23 -0.41
N ALA A 77 7.62 1.50 0.06
CA ALA A 77 8.97 1.58 -0.49
C ALA A 77 9.04 0.76 -1.78
N CYS A 78 9.71 1.30 -2.79
CA CYS A 78 9.94 0.59 -4.05
C CYS A 78 11.27 1.02 -4.64
N GLU A 79 11.74 0.28 -5.65
CA GLU A 79 13.00 0.63 -6.30
C GLU A 79 12.86 1.90 -7.14
N ASP A 80 11.76 2.03 -7.86
CA ASP A 80 11.48 3.18 -8.70
C ASP A 80 9.98 3.45 -8.70
N VAL A 81 9.60 4.61 -8.21
CA VAL A 81 8.19 5.03 -8.17
C VAL A 81 7.52 4.88 -9.54
N GLN A 82 8.24 5.19 -10.62
CA GLN A 82 7.67 5.14 -11.96
C GLN A 82 7.24 3.72 -12.36
N GLU A 83 8.00 2.70 -11.97
CA GLU A 83 7.65 1.31 -12.29
C GLU A 83 6.30 0.90 -11.70
N VAL A 84 6.03 1.34 -10.47
CA VAL A 84 4.75 1.06 -9.82
C VAL A 84 3.64 1.86 -10.47
N LEU A 85 3.84 3.16 -10.68
CA LEU A 85 2.82 4.02 -11.28
C LEU A 85 2.41 3.54 -12.66
N ASP A 86 3.36 3.01 -13.44
CA ASP A 86 3.06 2.50 -14.79
C ASP A 86 2.05 1.36 -14.79
N LYS A 87 1.85 0.68 -13.67
CA LYS A 87 0.93 -0.45 -13.56
C LYS A 87 -0.40 -0.11 -12.91
N VAL A 88 -0.50 1.07 -12.31
CA VAL A 88 -1.64 1.43 -11.47
C VAL A 88 -2.96 1.45 -12.26
N GLU A 89 -2.98 2.12 -13.39
CA GLU A 89 -4.24 2.30 -14.14
C GLU A 89 -4.75 0.98 -14.73
N ASP A 90 -3.87 0.19 -15.30
CA ASP A 90 -4.24 -1.12 -15.85
C ASP A 90 -4.73 -2.07 -14.77
N ALA A 91 -4.25 -1.92 -13.54
CA ALA A 91 -4.64 -2.76 -12.42
C ALA A 91 -5.95 -2.30 -11.75
N GLY A 92 -6.49 -1.15 -12.12
CA GLY A 92 -7.77 -0.66 -11.60
C GLY A 92 -7.68 0.50 -10.64
N GLY A 93 -6.52 1.14 -10.54
CA GLY A 93 -6.34 2.33 -9.72
C GLY A 93 -6.28 3.61 -10.56
N GLN A 94 -5.85 4.69 -9.91
CA GLN A 94 -5.79 6.00 -10.54
C GLN A 94 -4.54 6.75 -10.06
N ILE A 95 -3.77 7.31 -10.97
CA ILE A 95 -2.62 8.13 -10.59
C ILE A 95 -3.12 9.50 -10.14
N VAL A 96 -2.71 9.91 -8.93
CA VAL A 96 -3.06 11.22 -8.37
C VAL A 96 -1.89 12.19 -8.52
N LYS A 97 -0.68 11.71 -8.26
CA LYS A 97 0.52 12.53 -8.37
C LYS A 97 1.62 11.73 -9.07
N PRO A 98 2.16 12.24 -10.17
CA PRO A 98 3.23 11.54 -10.89
C PRO A 98 4.52 11.54 -10.08
N LYS A 99 5.51 10.78 -10.54
CA LYS A 99 6.83 10.73 -9.92
C LYS A 99 7.37 12.16 -9.76
N THR A 100 7.69 12.52 -8.53
CA THR A 100 8.09 13.88 -8.16
C THR A 100 9.30 13.82 -7.25
N LEU A 101 10.32 14.61 -7.55
CA LEU A 101 11.47 14.72 -6.68
C LEU A 101 11.07 15.45 -5.39
N ILE A 102 11.34 14.84 -4.24
CA ILE A 102 11.18 15.49 -2.94
C ILE A 102 12.39 16.40 -2.72
N ASN A 103 13.55 15.80 -2.68
CA ASN A 103 14.86 16.45 -2.77
C ASN A 103 15.91 15.38 -3.03
N GLU A 104 17.15 15.79 -3.29
CA GLU A 104 18.20 14.83 -3.64
C GLU A 104 18.55 13.88 -2.50
N ALA A 105 18.41 14.32 -1.26
CA ALA A 105 18.73 13.48 -0.11
C ALA A 105 17.67 12.42 0.17
N ILE A 106 16.40 12.74 -0.05
CA ILE A 106 15.27 11.85 0.27
C ILE A 106 14.86 11.00 -0.93
N GLY A 107 14.85 11.57 -2.13
CA GLY A 107 14.47 10.87 -3.34
C GLY A 107 13.13 11.33 -3.90
N PHE A 108 12.35 10.36 -4.38
CA PHE A 108 11.14 10.60 -5.16
C PHE A 108 9.90 10.07 -4.46
N MET A 109 8.75 10.63 -4.82
CA MET A 109 7.47 10.15 -4.34
C MET A 109 6.45 10.16 -5.47
N GLY A 110 5.34 9.47 -5.25
CA GLY A 110 4.17 9.50 -6.10
C GLY A 110 2.96 9.14 -5.27
N VAL A 111 1.77 9.39 -5.79
CA VAL A 111 0.52 9.09 -5.09
C VAL A 111 -0.46 8.49 -6.08
N PHE A 112 -1.17 7.45 -5.64
CA PHE A 112 -2.24 6.87 -6.44
C PHE A 112 -3.42 6.50 -5.55
N LEU A 113 -4.56 6.27 -6.17
CA LEU A 113 -5.69 5.62 -5.52
C LEU A 113 -5.66 4.14 -5.89
N ASP A 114 -5.79 3.27 -4.90
CA ASP A 114 -5.83 1.84 -5.16
C ASP A 114 -7.19 1.41 -5.72
N SER A 115 -7.39 0.11 -5.95
CA SER A 115 -8.64 -0.41 -6.49
C SER A 115 -9.84 -0.17 -5.59
N GLU A 116 -9.60 0.16 -4.33
CA GLU A 116 -10.64 0.38 -3.32
C GLU A 116 -10.89 1.86 -3.03
N GLY A 117 -10.11 2.74 -3.68
CA GLY A 117 -10.22 4.18 -3.49
C GLY A 117 -9.38 4.73 -2.35
N ASN A 118 -8.44 3.98 -1.83
CA ASN A 118 -7.52 4.49 -0.82
C ASN A 118 -6.41 5.31 -1.44
N ARG A 119 -6.06 6.41 -0.78
CA ARG A 119 -4.90 7.22 -1.16
C ARG A 119 -3.63 6.57 -0.63
N ILE A 120 -2.76 6.16 -1.54
CA ILE A 120 -1.51 5.45 -1.24
C ILE A 120 -0.35 6.22 -1.84
N ALA A 121 0.75 6.32 -1.11
CA ALA A 121 1.95 6.98 -1.58
C ALA A 121 3.09 5.99 -1.80
N LEU A 122 4.04 6.41 -2.61
CA LEU A 122 5.23 5.64 -2.95
C LEU A 122 6.47 6.45 -2.66
N HIS A 123 7.54 5.77 -2.32
CA HIS A 123 8.85 6.38 -2.15
C HIS A 123 9.94 5.52 -2.77
N SER A 124 10.85 6.15 -3.48
CA SER A 124 12.06 5.51 -3.98
C SER A 124 13.22 6.50 -3.93
N THR A 125 14.44 5.96 -3.91
CA THR A 125 15.63 6.81 -3.91
C THR A 125 16.11 7.15 -5.32
N GLN A 126 15.59 6.46 -6.31
CA GLN A 126 15.96 6.71 -7.71
C GLN A 126 14.74 6.86 -8.62
#